data_d8c10c626ac32e45c424aa8e83713b1f
#
_entry.id   d8c10c626ac32e45c424aa8e83713b1f
#
_cell.length_a   1.000
_cell.length_b   1.000
_cell.length_c   1.000
_cell.angle_alpha   90.00
_cell.angle_beta   90.00
_cell.angle_gamma   90.00
#
_symmetry.space_group_name_H-M   'P 1'
#
loop_
_entity.id
_entity.type
_entity.pdbx_description
1 polymer ?
#
loop_
_entity_poly.entity_id
_entity_poly.type
_entity_poly.pdbx_seq_one_letter_code
_entity_poly.pdbx_strand_id
1 'polypeptide(L)'
;MRFRAFYRPDLKNLVLHDQQGGAVKHYRFLPVISLLFLCLWFMGVAGKPSIAAPVSDSVNRNAVGCVFPLTGRFAEEGKKAFDAVMLSADISHDRFSSPWKIITADSGETPEAMKKAIAYLADEAKVIAIIAVSGTAEATVAAIEAQTRQVPIILIASKEGITDAGEYVFQHFLTPAQQIEALTKYALDTMNIAIFSVLYPDDDYGEEMARLFRRDVQKRGGKVKKAVLYDKTQTDFAKQIQELKEKKTGAGEKFSAAKDEDKSRWSADFEALFIPDSAFRVKMITAQLAFYNVRGVQLFGTSLWHTPDLLKNSEAYLEGAFFTDSFWADSFRPRTTDFVVDYSSAYGRRPEKIDALAYDTMKLVLGILEDPHVTSRREFMRSLLATENFQGVAGGISFGGNRVAQKEAFIFRIQDGKIEQVK
;
A
#
# COMPACT_ATOMS: atom_id res chain seq x y z
N MET A 1 -36.00 18.47 6.51
CA MET A 1 -36.95 17.56 5.86
C MET A 1 -36.26 16.24 5.59
N ARG A 2 -36.77 15.18 6.21
CA ARG A 2 -36.24 13.81 6.10
C ARG A 2 -36.77 13.15 4.84
N PHE A 3 -35.94 12.43 4.08
CA PHE A 3 -36.43 11.30 3.27
C PHE A 3 -35.42 10.15 3.40
N ARG A 4 -35.87 9.12 4.14
CA ARG A 4 -35.35 7.73 4.03
C ARG A 4 -36.15 7.07 2.92
N ALA A 5 -35.49 6.40 1.99
CA ALA A 5 -36.13 5.45 1.09
C ALA A 5 -35.51 4.08 1.28
N PHE A 6 -36.26 3.17 1.87
CA PHE A 6 -36.04 1.73 1.84
C PHE A 6 -36.48 1.21 0.47
N TYR A 7 -35.61 0.43 -0.18
CA TYR A 7 -35.97 -0.29 -1.39
C TYR A 7 -36.04 -1.79 -1.07
N ARG A 8 -37.30 -2.35 -1.16
CA ARG A 8 -37.56 -3.78 -1.28
C ARG A 8 -38.06 -4.04 -2.70
N PRO A 9 -37.53 -5.03 -3.43
CA PRO A 9 -38.16 -5.41 -4.71
C PRO A 9 -39.21 -6.50 -4.50
N ASP A 10 -40.46 -6.17 -4.79
CA ASP A 10 -41.54 -7.14 -5.03
C ASP A 10 -41.52 -7.53 -6.51
N LEU A 11 -41.24 -8.80 -6.75
CA LEU A 11 -41.32 -9.44 -8.06
C LEU A 11 -42.78 -9.86 -8.34
N LYS A 12 -43.61 -8.96 -8.84
CA LYS A 12 -44.84 -9.30 -9.57
C LYS A 12 -45.23 -8.12 -10.47
N ASN A 13 -45.32 -8.40 -11.77
CA ASN A 13 -45.79 -7.54 -12.85
C ASN A 13 -44.70 -6.87 -13.70
N LEU A 14 -44.08 -7.66 -14.58
CA LEU A 14 -43.40 -7.16 -15.77
C LEU A 14 -44.44 -7.07 -16.88
N VAL A 15 -44.94 -5.87 -17.19
CA VAL A 15 -45.75 -5.60 -18.37
C VAL A 15 -44.83 -5.12 -19.47
N LEU A 16 -44.61 -5.94 -20.47
CA LEU A 16 -43.96 -5.53 -21.72
C LEU A 16 -44.98 -4.83 -22.59
N HIS A 17 -44.80 -3.55 -22.86
CA HIS A 17 -45.52 -2.82 -23.89
C HIS A 17 -44.89 -3.06 -25.25
N ASP A 18 -45.58 -3.77 -26.12
CA ASP A 18 -45.29 -3.84 -27.53
C ASP A 18 -45.99 -2.68 -28.25
N GLN A 19 -45.26 -1.85 -28.94
CA GLN A 19 -45.75 -0.81 -29.82
C GLN A 19 -45.96 -1.35 -31.23
N GLN A 20 -46.97 -2.18 -31.47
CA GLN A 20 -47.62 -2.27 -32.75
C GLN A 20 -48.99 -2.97 -32.58
N GLY A 21 -50.03 -2.26 -32.95
CA GLY A 21 -51.42 -2.65 -32.74
C GLY A 21 -51.82 -3.99 -33.41
N GLY A 22 -52.36 -4.86 -32.57
CA GLY A 22 -52.87 -6.15 -33.03
C GLY A 22 -53.56 -6.90 -31.89
N ALA A 23 -54.83 -7.25 -32.15
CA ALA A 23 -55.85 -7.80 -31.30
C ALA A 23 -55.44 -8.86 -30.25
N VAL A 24 -56.02 -8.70 -29.07
CA VAL A 24 -55.97 -9.63 -27.92
C VAL A 24 -56.73 -10.93 -28.28
N LYS A 25 -56.04 -12.09 -28.27
CA LYS A 25 -56.68 -13.40 -28.26
C LYS A 25 -56.59 -14.02 -26.86
N HIS A 26 -57.76 -14.22 -26.25
CA HIS A 26 -57.90 -14.97 -25.02
C HIS A 26 -57.70 -16.49 -25.30
N TYR A 27 -56.74 -17.12 -24.62
CA TYR A 27 -56.66 -18.58 -24.55
C TYR A 27 -57.18 -19.05 -23.18
N ARG A 28 -58.24 -19.87 -23.23
CA ARG A 28 -58.80 -20.60 -22.06
C ARG A 28 -57.89 -21.79 -21.77
N PHE A 29 -57.50 -21.94 -20.56
CA PHE A 29 -56.85 -23.13 -20.03
C PHE A 29 -57.93 -24.22 -19.83
N LEU A 30 -57.72 -25.39 -20.44
CA LEU A 30 -58.36 -26.66 -20.13
C LEU A 30 -57.36 -27.56 -19.42
N PRO A 31 -57.74 -28.30 -18.36
CA PRO A 31 -56.84 -29.21 -17.67
C PRO A 31 -56.77 -30.55 -18.40
N VAL A 32 -55.57 -31.03 -18.73
CA VAL A 32 -55.38 -32.41 -19.18
C VAL A 32 -54.67 -33.15 -18.05
N ILE A 33 -55.47 -33.86 -17.27
CA ILE A 33 -55.07 -35.02 -16.50
C ILE A 33 -55.09 -36.22 -17.46
N SER A 34 -53.99 -36.87 -17.75
CA SER A 34 -53.81 -38.26 -18.15
C SER A 34 -52.59 -38.40 -19.06
N LEU A 35 -51.48 -38.85 -18.49
CA LEU A 35 -50.50 -39.77 -19.15
C LEU A 35 -49.41 -40.11 -18.13
N LEU A 36 -49.83 -40.79 -17.07
CA LEU A 36 -48.97 -41.70 -16.30
C LEU A 36 -49.11 -43.06 -16.95
N PHE A 37 -48.11 -43.54 -17.62
CA PHE A 37 -47.82 -44.94 -18.05
C PHE A 37 -47.21 -44.95 -19.44
N LEU A 38 -45.95 -44.51 -19.57
CA LEU A 38 -45.02 -45.02 -20.60
C LEU A 38 -43.58 -44.42 -20.41
N CYS A 39 -42.95 -44.71 -19.30
CA CYS A 39 -41.50 -44.44 -19.14
C CYS A 39 -40.85 -45.49 -18.22
N LEU A 40 -41.09 -46.76 -18.52
CA LEU A 40 -40.43 -47.89 -17.87
C LEU A 40 -39.75 -48.79 -18.91
N TRP A 41 -38.92 -48.21 -19.80
CA TRP A 41 -38.01 -48.98 -20.62
C TRP A 41 -36.85 -48.16 -21.24
N PHE A 42 -36.15 -47.35 -20.37
CA PHE A 42 -34.82 -46.80 -20.68
C PHE A 42 -34.00 -46.71 -19.41
N MET A 43 -33.92 -47.84 -18.68
CA MET A 43 -32.85 -48.08 -17.71
C MET A 43 -31.79 -48.91 -18.38
N GLY A 44 -30.68 -48.30 -18.75
CA GLY A 44 -29.57 -49.09 -19.21
C GLY A 44 -28.47 -48.35 -19.95
N VAL A 45 -28.18 -47.09 -19.67
CA VAL A 45 -26.82 -46.54 -19.83
C VAL A 45 -26.63 -45.45 -18.76
N ALA A 46 -26.32 -45.89 -17.56
CA ALA A 46 -25.71 -45.01 -16.57
C ALA A 46 -24.28 -44.75 -17.09
N GLY A 47 -24.14 -43.73 -17.91
CA GLY A 47 -22.86 -43.09 -18.13
C GLY A 47 -22.34 -42.64 -16.77
N LYS A 48 -21.27 -43.25 -16.26
CA LYS A 48 -20.54 -42.77 -15.11
C LYS A 48 -20.32 -41.27 -15.33
N PRO A 49 -20.64 -40.39 -14.35
CA PRO A 49 -20.22 -39.02 -14.49
C PRO A 49 -18.70 -39.07 -14.73
N SER A 50 -18.26 -38.66 -15.89
CA SER A 50 -16.86 -38.39 -16.14
C SER A 50 -16.50 -37.27 -15.18
N ILE A 51 -15.93 -37.63 -14.02
CA ILE A 51 -15.20 -36.69 -13.20
C ILE A 51 -14.09 -36.27 -14.14
N ALA A 52 -14.25 -35.09 -14.76
CA ALA A 52 -13.18 -34.45 -15.48
C ALA A 52 -11.99 -34.50 -14.50
N ALA A 53 -10.97 -35.25 -14.88
CA ALA A 53 -9.72 -35.26 -14.15
C ALA A 53 -9.36 -33.79 -13.92
N PRO A 54 -8.97 -33.41 -12.72
CA PRO A 54 -8.53 -32.03 -12.48
C PRO A 54 -7.50 -31.74 -13.57
N VAL A 55 -7.75 -30.72 -14.37
CA VAL A 55 -6.77 -30.23 -15.34
C VAL A 55 -5.52 -30.04 -14.49
N SER A 56 -4.55 -30.89 -14.69
CA SER A 56 -3.25 -30.79 -14.03
C SER A 56 -2.69 -29.47 -14.55
N ASP A 57 -2.94 -28.41 -13.81
CA ASP A 57 -2.28 -27.14 -14.02
C ASP A 57 -0.79 -27.42 -13.80
N SER A 58 -0.10 -27.69 -14.89
CA SER A 58 1.31 -28.04 -14.86
C SER A 58 2.12 -26.78 -14.52
N VAL A 59 1.99 -26.35 -13.24
CA VAL A 59 2.73 -25.22 -12.71
C VAL A 59 4.21 -25.56 -12.72
N ASN A 60 5.02 -24.64 -13.22
CA ASN A 60 6.46 -24.74 -13.12
C ASN A 60 6.88 -24.30 -11.70
N ARG A 61 7.01 -25.27 -10.81
CA ARG A 61 7.38 -25.06 -9.41
C ARG A 61 8.66 -24.24 -9.24
N ASN A 62 9.61 -24.38 -10.16
CA ASN A 62 10.90 -23.70 -10.08
C ASN A 62 10.91 -22.33 -10.77
N ALA A 63 9.78 -21.85 -11.29
CA ALA A 63 9.66 -20.56 -11.95
C ALA A 63 8.92 -19.54 -11.07
N VAL A 64 9.57 -18.42 -10.81
CA VAL A 64 9.00 -17.26 -10.12
C VAL A 64 8.86 -16.13 -11.12
N GLY A 65 7.66 -15.53 -11.19
CA GLY A 65 7.38 -14.38 -12.03
C GLY A 65 7.72 -13.08 -11.34
N CYS A 66 8.27 -12.12 -12.07
CA CYS A 66 8.52 -10.76 -11.59
C CYS A 66 7.90 -9.76 -12.56
N VAL A 67 7.05 -8.87 -12.06
CA VAL A 67 6.43 -7.80 -12.85
C VAL A 67 6.89 -6.46 -12.29
N PHE A 68 7.70 -5.77 -13.08
CA PHE A 68 8.28 -4.49 -12.70
C PHE A 68 8.10 -3.46 -13.80
N PRO A 69 8.02 -2.16 -13.48
CA PRO A 69 8.03 -1.10 -14.48
C PRO A 69 9.46 -0.94 -15.04
N LEU A 70 9.80 -1.68 -16.10
CA LEU A 70 11.13 -1.66 -16.70
C LEU A 70 11.28 -0.60 -17.79
N THR A 71 10.17 0.01 -18.20
CA THR A 71 10.10 1.12 -19.15
C THR A 71 9.30 2.29 -18.56
N GLY A 72 9.45 3.49 -19.16
CA GLY A 72 8.73 4.68 -18.74
C GLY A 72 9.34 5.39 -17.52
N ARG A 73 8.53 6.24 -16.88
CA ARG A 73 8.97 7.15 -15.79
C ARG A 73 9.43 6.44 -14.51
N PHE A 74 8.99 5.21 -14.29
CA PHE A 74 9.34 4.40 -13.10
C PHE A 74 10.37 3.30 -13.42
N ALA A 75 11.04 3.38 -14.57
CA ALA A 75 12.01 2.37 -15.00
C ALA A 75 13.21 2.23 -14.03
N GLU A 76 13.57 3.29 -13.34
CA GLU A 76 14.64 3.25 -12.34
C GLU A 76 14.23 2.42 -11.12
N GLU A 77 13.03 2.62 -10.60
CA GLU A 77 12.49 1.83 -9.50
C GLU A 77 12.31 0.36 -9.87
N GLY A 78 11.82 0.10 -11.08
CA GLY A 78 11.72 -1.26 -11.61
C GLY A 78 13.06 -1.96 -11.74
N LYS A 79 14.09 -1.22 -12.21
CA LYS A 79 15.46 -1.73 -12.29
C LYS A 79 16.03 -2.02 -10.90
N LYS A 80 15.83 -1.13 -9.92
CA LYS A 80 16.24 -1.35 -8.53
C LYS A 80 15.64 -2.65 -7.99
N ALA A 81 14.34 -2.85 -8.15
CA ALA A 81 13.67 -4.07 -7.72
C ALA A 81 14.21 -5.31 -8.43
N PHE A 82 14.48 -5.23 -9.73
CA PHE A 82 15.07 -6.32 -10.50
C PHE A 82 16.48 -6.68 -9.98
N ASP A 83 17.37 -5.69 -9.80
CA ASP A 83 18.71 -5.88 -9.26
C ASP A 83 18.66 -6.62 -7.92
N ALA A 84 17.78 -6.19 -7.02
CA ALA A 84 17.61 -6.79 -5.69
C ALA A 84 17.10 -8.24 -5.74
N VAL A 85 16.13 -8.53 -6.62
CA VAL A 85 15.64 -9.90 -6.87
C VAL A 85 16.76 -10.80 -7.39
N MET A 86 17.57 -10.32 -8.33
CA MET A 86 18.69 -11.08 -8.87
C MET A 86 19.78 -11.37 -7.83
N LEU A 87 20.09 -10.40 -6.97
CA LEU A 87 21.00 -10.59 -5.85
C LEU A 87 20.48 -11.64 -4.86
N SER A 88 19.18 -11.55 -4.52
CA SER A 88 18.56 -12.44 -3.53
C SER A 88 18.53 -13.91 -3.98
N ALA A 89 18.48 -14.14 -5.29
CA ALA A 89 18.46 -15.48 -5.88
C ALA A 89 19.88 -16.05 -6.14
N ASP A 90 20.92 -15.35 -5.71
CA ASP A 90 22.36 -15.69 -5.95
C ASP A 90 22.70 -15.86 -7.44
N ILE A 91 21.89 -15.29 -8.35
CA ILE A 91 22.06 -15.41 -9.80
C ILE A 91 23.15 -14.43 -10.31
N SER A 92 23.52 -13.45 -9.49
CA SER A 92 24.52 -12.44 -9.85
C SER A 92 25.93 -13.04 -10.10
N HIS A 93 26.27 -14.16 -9.45
CA HIS A 93 27.62 -14.76 -9.51
C HIS A 93 27.67 -16.03 -10.36
N ASP A 94 26.62 -16.85 -10.39
CA ASP A 94 26.58 -18.08 -11.21
C ASP A 94 25.18 -18.38 -11.72
N ARG A 95 24.90 -17.90 -12.93
CA ARG A 95 23.58 -18.08 -13.61
C ARG A 95 23.24 -19.55 -13.95
N PHE A 96 24.22 -20.43 -13.90
CA PHE A 96 24.05 -21.81 -14.36
C PHE A 96 23.77 -22.81 -13.24
N SER A 97 24.00 -22.45 -11.99
CA SER A 97 23.83 -23.35 -10.84
C SER A 97 22.53 -23.15 -10.06
N SER A 98 21.82 -22.03 -10.24
CA SER A 98 20.56 -21.79 -9.53
C SER A 98 19.45 -22.72 -10.04
N PRO A 99 18.77 -23.46 -9.15
CA PRO A 99 17.62 -24.28 -9.52
C PRO A 99 16.38 -23.42 -9.91
N TRP A 100 16.44 -22.13 -9.62
CA TRP A 100 15.32 -21.21 -9.76
C TRP A 100 15.36 -20.46 -11.08
N LYS A 101 14.19 -20.40 -11.75
CA LYS A 101 14.00 -19.62 -12.97
C LYS A 101 13.20 -18.36 -12.68
N ILE A 102 13.84 -17.20 -12.81
CA ILE A 102 13.17 -15.91 -12.68
C ILE A 102 12.70 -15.46 -14.05
N ILE A 103 11.41 -15.24 -14.20
CA ILE A 103 10.79 -14.81 -15.46
C ILE A 103 10.25 -13.40 -15.23
N THR A 104 10.83 -12.43 -15.93
CA THR A 104 10.50 -11.02 -15.78
C THR A 104 9.58 -10.55 -16.90
N ALA A 105 8.56 -9.77 -16.54
CA ALA A 105 7.68 -9.08 -17.48
C ALA A 105 7.63 -7.58 -17.13
N ASP A 106 7.60 -6.74 -18.17
CA ASP A 106 7.47 -5.28 -17.99
C ASP A 106 6.00 -4.93 -17.75
N SER A 107 5.72 -4.24 -16.63
CA SER A 107 4.39 -3.69 -16.35
C SER A 107 4.07 -2.44 -17.18
N GLY A 108 5.07 -1.83 -17.81
CA GLY A 108 4.90 -0.54 -18.47
C GLY A 108 4.33 0.50 -17.50
N GLU A 109 3.54 1.43 -18.06
CA GLU A 109 2.89 2.52 -17.30
C GLU A 109 1.35 2.47 -17.37
N THR A 110 0.78 1.35 -17.83
CA THR A 110 -0.67 1.25 -18.02
C THR A 110 -1.27 0.00 -17.37
N PRO A 111 -2.53 0.08 -16.91
CA PRO A 111 -3.27 -1.06 -16.41
C PRO A 111 -3.32 -2.24 -17.40
N GLU A 112 -3.40 -1.97 -18.71
CA GLU A 112 -3.44 -2.99 -19.76
C GLU A 112 -2.12 -3.72 -19.91
N ALA A 113 -0.99 -3.03 -19.79
CA ALA A 113 0.34 -3.65 -19.80
C ALA A 113 0.52 -4.55 -18.58
N MET A 114 0.14 -4.08 -17.39
CA MET A 114 0.14 -4.86 -16.15
C MET A 114 -0.72 -6.13 -16.31
N LYS A 115 -1.93 -6.01 -16.85
CA LYS A 115 -2.82 -7.14 -17.11
C LYS A 115 -2.18 -8.20 -18.03
N LYS A 116 -1.56 -7.76 -19.12
CA LYS A 116 -0.86 -8.66 -20.06
C LYS A 116 0.33 -9.35 -19.40
N ALA A 117 1.11 -8.63 -18.61
CA ALA A 117 2.26 -9.17 -17.88
C ALA A 117 1.84 -10.28 -16.89
N ILE A 118 0.79 -10.05 -16.10
CA ILE A 118 0.24 -11.07 -15.19
C ILE A 118 -0.29 -12.28 -15.95
N ALA A 119 -1.06 -12.07 -17.04
CA ALA A 119 -1.60 -13.14 -17.85
C ALA A 119 -0.49 -14.01 -18.45
N TYR A 120 0.54 -13.41 -19.03
CA TYR A 120 1.70 -14.12 -19.57
C TYR A 120 2.38 -15.01 -18.52
N LEU A 121 2.67 -14.44 -17.34
CA LEU A 121 3.34 -15.19 -16.28
C LEU A 121 2.48 -16.34 -15.73
N ALA A 122 1.17 -16.10 -15.59
CA ALA A 122 0.26 -17.09 -15.03
C ALA A 122 -0.10 -18.21 -16.02
N ASP A 123 -0.41 -17.86 -17.26
CA ASP A 123 -1.06 -18.76 -18.21
C ASP A 123 -0.03 -19.43 -19.16
N GLU A 124 1.00 -18.69 -19.59
CA GLU A 124 2.02 -19.18 -20.54
C GLU A 124 3.28 -19.67 -19.83
N ALA A 125 3.89 -18.82 -18.99
CA ALA A 125 5.08 -19.18 -18.22
C ALA A 125 4.77 -20.11 -17.04
N LYS A 126 3.50 -20.17 -16.60
CA LYS A 126 2.97 -21.05 -15.55
C LYS A 126 3.75 -20.96 -14.24
N VAL A 127 4.16 -19.76 -13.87
CA VAL A 127 4.94 -19.53 -12.65
C VAL A 127 4.16 -19.94 -11.39
N ILE A 128 4.91 -20.34 -10.33
CA ILE A 128 4.33 -20.74 -9.05
C ILE A 128 3.80 -19.52 -8.26
N ALA A 129 4.49 -18.39 -8.33
CA ALA A 129 4.14 -17.14 -7.66
C ALA A 129 4.65 -15.94 -8.47
N ILE A 130 4.09 -14.77 -8.21
CA ILE A 130 4.47 -13.49 -8.83
C ILE A 130 4.87 -12.49 -7.74
N ILE A 131 5.95 -11.77 -7.98
CA ILE A 131 6.35 -10.57 -7.24
C ILE A 131 6.10 -9.37 -8.15
N ALA A 132 5.40 -8.35 -7.67
CA ALA A 132 5.12 -7.17 -8.49
C ALA A 132 5.38 -5.87 -7.71
N VAL A 133 6.05 -4.93 -8.39
CA VAL A 133 6.22 -3.54 -7.94
C VAL A 133 5.35 -2.65 -8.82
N SER A 134 4.51 -1.83 -8.21
CA SER A 134 3.57 -1.02 -8.99
C SER A 134 3.03 0.19 -8.23
N GLY A 135 2.55 1.17 -8.97
CA GLY A 135 1.71 2.26 -8.47
C GLY A 135 0.31 1.79 -8.08
N THR A 136 -0.49 2.72 -7.57
CA THR A 136 -1.83 2.41 -7.00
C THR A 136 -2.81 1.82 -8.02
N ALA A 137 -2.85 2.37 -9.23
CA ALA A 137 -3.78 1.94 -10.28
C ALA A 137 -3.41 0.55 -10.82
N GLU A 138 -2.16 0.35 -11.16
CA GLU A 138 -1.60 -0.89 -11.70
C GLU A 138 -1.68 -2.02 -10.66
N ALA A 139 -1.45 -1.69 -9.37
CA ALA A 139 -1.57 -2.65 -8.27
C ALA A 139 -2.98 -3.26 -8.18
N THR A 140 -4.01 -2.44 -8.37
CA THR A 140 -5.41 -2.91 -8.36
C THR A 140 -5.66 -3.91 -9.49
N VAL A 141 -5.18 -3.62 -10.68
CA VAL A 141 -5.30 -4.53 -11.83
C VAL A 141 -4.52 -5.81 -11.59
N ALA A 142 -3.29 -5.71 -11.10
CA ALA A 142 -2.45 -6.87 -10.78
C ALA A 142 -3.14 -7.81 -9.77
N ALA A 143 -3.74 -7.24 -8.71
CA ALA A 143 -4.46 -8.02 -7.70
C ALA A 143 -5.66 -8.77 -8.28
N ILE A 144 -6.50 -8.11 -9.08
CA ILE A 144 -7.68 -8.71 -9.71
C ILE A 144 -7.27 -9.81 -10.69
N GLU A 145 -6.28 -9.57 -11.54
CA GLU A 145 -5.83 -10.53 -12.55
C GLU A 145 -5.16 -11.76 -11.91
N ALA A 146 -4.35 -11.57 -10.87
CA ALA A 146 -3.72 -12.66 -10.14
C ALA A 146 -4.76 -13.53 -9.41
N GLN A 147 -5.75 -12.90 -8.75
CA GLN A 147 -6.86 -13.60 -8.10
C GLN A 147 -7.68 -14.41 -9.12
N THR A 148 -8.01 -13.79 -10.26
CA THR A 148 -8.80 -14.46 -11.32
C THR A 148 -8.10 -15.70 -11.86
N ARG A 149 -6.77 -15.69 -11.97
CA ARG A 149 -5.94 -16.80 -12.43
C ARG A 149 -5.45 -17.72 -11.33
N GLN A 150 -5.83 -17.46 -10.09
CA GLN A 150 -5.39 -18.22 -8.92
C GLN A 150 -3.86 -18.38 -8.88
N VAL A 151 -3.13 -17.31 -9.18
CA VAL A 151 -1.67 -17.25 -9.01
C VAL A 151 -1.33 -16.37 -7.82
N PRO A 152 -0.61 -16.88 -6.82
CA PRO A 152 -0.17 -16.08 -5.69
C PRO A 152 0.67 -14.88 -6.15
N ILE A 153 0.28 -13.70 -5.72
CA ILE A 153 1.01 -12.47 -5.99
C ILE A 153 1.37 -11.76 -4.69
N ILE A 154 2.61 -11.31 -4.60
CA ILE A 154 3.09 -10.46 -3.52
C ILE A 154 3.33 -9.06 -4.11
N LEU A 155 2.48 -8.12 -3.73
CA LEU A 155 2.50 -6.74 -4.21
C LEU A 155 3.37 -5.87 -3.30
N ILE A 156 4.38 -5.24 -3.88
CA ILE A 156 5.15 -4.17 -3.24
C ILE A 156 4.52 -2.85 -3.70
N ALA A 157 3.48 -2.45 -3.02
CA ALA A 157 2.65 -1.28 -3.32
C ALA A 157 2.04 -0.71 -2.04
N SER A 158 1.84 0.61 -2.00
CA SER A 158 1.36 1.32 -0.81
C SER A 158 -0.17 1.31 -0.65
N LYS A 159 -0.92 0.81 -1.64
CA LYS A 159 -2.39 0.88 -1.66
C LYS A 159 -3.04 0.10 -0.52
N GLU A 160 -3.82 0.76 0.31
CA GLU A 160 -4.65 0.12 1.34
C GLU A 160 -5.76 -0.74 0.74
N GLY A 161 -6.10 -1.86 1.41
CA GLY A 161 -7.19 -2.75 1.02
C GLY A 161 -6.96 -3.56 -0.25
N ILE A 162 -5.74 -3.60 -0.79
CA ILE A 162 -5.47 -4.30 -2.06
C ILE A 162 -5.65 -5.81 -1.95
N THR A 163 -5.47 -6.37 -0.76
CA THR A 163 -5.63 -7.80 -0.47
C THR A 163 -7.09 -8.23 -0.42
N ASP A 164 -8.04 -7.29 -0.38
CA ASP A 164 -9.49 -7.58 -0.43
C ASP A 164 -9.92 -8.16 -1.79
N ALA A 165 -9.05 -8.03 -2.82
CA ALA A 165 -9.27 -8.66 -4.12
C ALA A 165 -9.34 -10.19 -4.06
N GLY A 166 -8.74 -10.86 -3.07
CA GLY A 166 -8.91 -12.29 -2.86
C GLY A 166 -7.74 -12.99 -2.15
N GLU A 167 -7.90 -14.31 -1.96
CA GLU A 167 -7.00 -15.14 -1.15
C GLU A 167 -5.58 -15.30 -1.75
N TYR A 168 -5.41 -15.10 -3.05
CA TYR A 168 -4.12 -15.20 -3.74
C TYR A 168 -3.33 -13.90 -3.72
N VAL A 169 -3.87 -12.82 -3.13
CA VAL A 169 -3.26 -11.48 -3.11
C VAL A 169 -2.65 -11.18 -1.75
N PHE A 170 -1.35 -10.90 -1.75
CA PHE A 170 -0.56 -10.53 -0.59
C PHE A 170 0.08 -9.16 -0.82
N GLN A 171 0.33 -8.42 0.26
CA GLN A 171 0.99 -7.13 0.21
C GLN A 171 2.22 -7.11 1.13
N HIS A 172 3.38 -6.80 0.58
CA HIS A 172 4.61 -6.60 1.34
C HIS A 172 5.04 -5.13 1.23
N PHE A 173 4.46 -4.32 2.06
CA PHE A 173 4.76 -2.88 2.14
C PHE A 173 4.45 -2.37 3.54
N LEU A 174 5.17 -1.33 3.98
CA LEU A 174 4.78 -0.58 5.18
C LEU A 174 3.60 0.32 4.82
N THR A 175 2.40 -0.10 5.15
CA THR A 175 1.18 0.60 4.72
C THR A 175 1.02 1.96 5.42
N PRO A 176 0.24 2.89 4.85
CA PRO A 176 -0.13 4.13 5.51
C PRO A 176 -0.66 3.91 6.95
N ALA A 177 -1.51 2.91 7.15
CA ALA A 177 -2.05 2.61 8.48
C ALA A 177 -0.95 2.20 9.48
N GLN A 178 0.00 1.35 9.06
CA GLN A 178 1.12 0.91 9.91
C GLN A 178 2.08 2.07 10.22
N GLN A 179 2.35 2.96 9.25
CA GLN A 179 3.16 4.16 9.47
C GLN A 179 2.53 5.06 10.55
N ILE A 180 1.24 5.34 10.38
CA ILE A 180 0.49 6.18 11.32
C ILE A 180 0.44 5.54 12.71
N GLU A 181 0.16 4.24 12.79
CA GLU A 181 0.11 3.52 14.07
C GLU A 181 1.45 3.61 14.82
N ALA A 182 2.57 3.39 14.14
CA ALA A 182 3.89 3.49 14.75
C ALA A 182 4.19 4.91 15.23
N LEU A 183 3.89 5.91 14.39
CA LEU A 183 4.16 7.32 14.68
C LEU A 183 3.33 7.83 15.84
N THR A 184 2.03 7.60 15.83
CA THR A 184 1.10 8.06 16.87
C THR A 184 1.36 7.35 18.20
N LYS A 185 1.66 6.04 18.17
CA LYS A 185 2.07 5.30 19.35
C LYS A 185 3.32 5.91 19.97
N TYR A 186 4.35 6.21 19.18
CA TYR A 186 5.57 6.81 19.67
C TYR A 186 5.32 8.22 20.24
N ALA A 187 4.54 9.04 19.52
CA ALA A 187 4.22 10.40 19.94
C ALA A 187 3.45 10.45 21.28
N LEU A 188 2.40 9.61 21.41
CA LEU A 188 1.57 9.61 22.63
C LEU A 188 2.23 8.87 23.79
N ASP A 189 2.76 7.64 23.55
CA ASP A 189 3.22 6.77 24.63
C ASP A 189 4.65 7.10 25.10
N THR A 190 5.52 7.59 24.18
CA THR A 190 6.94 7.84 24.49
C THR A 190 7.22 9.33 24.69
N MET A 191 6.66 10.20 23.83
CA MET A 191 6.92 11.63 23.89
C MET A 191 5.89 12.38 24.75
N ASN A 192 4.79 11.71 25.15
CA ASN A 192 3.66 12.31 25.90
C ASN A 192 3.02 13.50 25.17
N ILE A 193 3.01 13.48 23.83
CA ILE A 193 2.34 14.48 23.00
C ILE A 193 0.91 14.02 22.76
N ALA A 194 -0.06 14.87 23.14
CA ALA A 194 -1.48 14.52 23.05
C ALA A 194 -2.29 15.45 22.13
N ILE A 195 -1.78 16.62 21.79
CA ILE A 195 -2.50 17.64 21.04
C ILE A 195 -1.79 17.92 19.71
N PHE A 196 -2.46 17.54 18.62
CA PHE A 196 -1.92 17.59 17.27
C PHE A 196 -2.70 18.55 16.37
N SER A 197 -2.05 19.01 15.30
CA SER A 197 -2.69 19.52 14.09
C SER A 197 -2.13 18.82 12.87
N VAL A 198 -2.84 18.91 11.75
CA VAL A 198 -2.45 18.28 10.48
C VAL A 198 -2.47 19.35 9.39
N LEU A 199 -1.44 19.35 8.55
CA LEU A 199 -1.34 20.19 7.35
C LEU A 199 -1.07 19.26 6.15
N TYR A 200 -2.01 19.11 5.22
CA TYR A 200 -1.98 18.06 4.21
C TYR A 200 -2.42 18.54 2.82
N PRO A 201 -1.89 17.94 1.73
CA PRO A 201 -2.27 18.26 0.36
C PRO A 201 -3.65 17.72 0.00
N ASP A 202 -4.30 18.34 -0.98
CA ASP A 202 -5.59 17.95 -1.58
C ASP A 202 -5.41 16.85 -2.64
N ASP A 203 -4.81 15.76 -2.24
CA ASP A 203 -4.70 14.55 -3.05
C ASP A 203 -5.07 13.30 -2.22
N ASP A 204 -5.26 12.19 -2.93
CA ASP A 204 -5.70 10.92 -2.31
C ASP A 204 -4.78 10.48 -1.17
N TYR A 205 -3.45 10.73 -1.30
CA TYR A 205 -2.49 10.36 -0.27
C TYR A 205 -2.60 11.24 0.97
N GLY A 206 -2.62 12.56 0.79
CA GLY A 206 -2.74 13.51 1.88
C GLY A 206 -4.04 13.33 2.68
N GLU A 207 -5.16 13.18 1.98
CA GLU A 207 -6.47 12.94 2.59
C GLU A 207 -6.50 11.63 3.38
N GLU A 208 -6.00 10.54 2.81
CA GLU A 208 -5.95 9.24 3.47
C GLU A 208 -5.07 9.27 4.72
N MET A 209 -3.86 9.85 4.61
CA MET A 209 -2.95 9.98 5.75
C MET A 209 -3.54 10.84 6.88
N ALA A 210 -4.17 11.98 6.53
CA ALA A 210 -4.84 12.84 7.50
C ALA A 210 -6.02 12.14 8.19
N ARG A 211 -6.80 11.37 7.43
CA ARG A 211 -7.91 10.56 7.93
C ARG A 211 -7.42 9.47 8.90
N LEU A 212 -6.40 8.71 8.51
CA LEU A 212 -5.80 7.67 9.34
C LEU A 212 -5.21 8.26 10.62
N PHE A 213 -4.47 9.36 10.51
CA PHE A 213 -3.84 10.03 11.64
C PHE A 213 -4.88 10.49 12.67
N ARG A 214 -5.93 11.18 12.23
CA ARG A 214 -7.02 11.62 13.14
C ARG A 214 -7.67 10.45 13.85
N ARG A 215 -7.96 9.37 13.12
CA ARG A 215 -8.59 8.16 13.68
C ARG A 215 -7.71 7.52 14.74
N ASP A 216 -6.42 7.34 14.47
CA ASP A 216 -5.52 6.65 15.40
C ASP A 216 -5.16 7.49 16.62
N VAL A 217 -4.91 8.80 16.45
CA VAL A 217 -4.75 9.74 17.56
C VAL A 217 -5.95 9.71 18.49
N GLN A 218 -7.17 9.77 17.94
CA GLN A 218 -8.41 9.71 18.72
C GLN A 218 -8.58 8.36 19.44
N LYS A 219 -8.30 7.26 18.77
CA LYS A 219 -8.33 5.91 19.35
C LYS A 219 -7.40 5.77 20.56
N ARG A 220 -6.26 6.47 20.55
CA ARG A 220 -5.26 6.47 21.63
C ARG A 220 -5.47 7.55 22.69
N GLY A 221 -6.58 8.30 22.64
CA GLY A 221 -6.93 9.32 23.63
C GLY A 221 -6.32 10.70 23.36
N GLY A 222 -5.60 10.90 22.26
CA GLY A 222 -5.13 12.21 21.82
C GLY A 222 -6.20 13.01 21.08
N LYS A 223 -5.84 14.24 20.69
CA LYS A 223 -6.75 15.16 20.00
C LYS A 223 -6.08 15.81 18.80
N VAL A 224 -6.74 15.80 17.66
CA VAL A 224 -6.39 16.62 16.49
C VAL A 224 -7.24 17.88 16.54
N LYS A 225 -6.63 19.02 16.77
CA LYS A 225 -7.32 20.33 16.88
C LYS A 225 -7.74 20.88 15.53
N LYS A 226 -6.80 20.87 14.58
CA LYS A 226 -7.01 21.42 13.24
C LYS A 226 -6.49 20.42 12.19
N ALA A 227 -7.19 20.35 11.09
CA ALA A 227 -6.74 19.62 9.89
C ALA A 227 -6.93 20.57 8.72
N VAL A 228 -5.83 21.13 8.23
CA VAL A 228 -5.82 22.20 7.24
C VAL A 228 -5.35 21.65 5.91
N LEU A 229 -6.20 21.79 4.92
CA LEU A 229 -5.98 21.37 3.54
C LEU A 229 -5.26 22.47 2.75
N TYR A 230 -4.38 22.08 1.83
CA TYR A 230 -3.80 23.00 0.85
C TYR A 230 -3.75 22.39 -0.54
N ASP A 231 -3.82 23.26 -1.57
CA ASP A 231 -3.70 22.84 -2.96
C ASP A 231 -2.31 22.21 -3.20
N LYS A 232 -2.30 20.97 -3.73
CA LYS A 232 -1.06 20.21 -3.97
C LYS A 232 -0.07 20.89 -4.89
N THR A 233 -0.46 21.93 -5.62
CA THR A 233 0.40 22.69 -6.53
C THR A 233 0.91 23.99 -5.93
N GLN A 234 0.32 24.48 -4.81
CA GLN A 234 0.71 25.75 -4.20
C GLN A 234 2.12 25.73 -3.61
N THR A 235 2.73 26.90 -3.54
CA THR A 235 4.06 27.12 -2.95
C THR A 235 4.05 28.12 -1.81
N ASP A 236 2.97 28.86 -1.63
CA ASP A 236 2.75 29.80 -0.52
C ASP A 236 1.73 29.21 0.47
N PHE A 237 2.14 29.03 1.70
CA PHE A 237 1.35 28.42 2.77
C PHE A 237 0.91 29.44 3.84
N ALA A 238 1.06 30.75 3.58
CA ALA A 238 0.74 31.80 4.53
C ALA A 238 -0.67 31.67 5.11
N LYS A 239 -1.67 31.43 4.26
CA LYS A 239 -3.07 31.28 4.65
C LYS A 239 -3.26 30.10 5.61
N GLN A 240 -2.73 28.94 5.24
CA GLN A 240 -2.85 27.71 6.04
C GLN A 240 -2.10 27.83 7.37
N ILE A 241 -0.94 28.47 7.37
CA ILE A 241 -0.18 28.72 8.59
C ILE A 241 -0.93 29.68 9.52
N GLN A 242 -1.59 30.69 8.98
CA GLN A 242 -2.45 31.58 9.77
C GLN A 242 -3.69 30.84 10.33
N GLU A 243 -4.26 29.92 9.58
CA GLU A 243 -5.38 29.09 10.03
C GLU A 243 -4.94 28.14 11.17
N LEU A 244 -3.72 27.59 11.11
CA LEU A 244 -3.15 26.78 12.19
C LEU A 244 -2.96 27.57 13.49
N LYS A 245 -2.73 28.88 13.41
CA LYS A 245 -2.58 29.73 14.59
C LYS A 245 -3.95 30.12 15.17
N GLU A 246 -4.14 30.02 16.47
CA GLU A 246 -5.26 30.68 17.15
C GLU A 246 -4.90 32.12 17.51
N LYS A 247 -5.83 33.04 17.22
CA LYS A 247 -5.77 34.35 17.88
C LYS A 247 -6.00 34.13 19.38
N LYS A 248 -5.05 34.48 20.23
CA LYS A 248 -5.35 34.70 21.63
C LYS A 248 -6.29 35.88 21.70
N THR A 249 -7.59 35.64 21.68
CA THR A 249 -8.60 36.64 22.02
C THR A 249 -8.50 36.89 23.53
N GLY A 250 -7.69 37.88 23.91
CA GLY A 250 -7.85 38.51 25.20
C GLY A 250 -9.24 39.15 25.22
N ALA A 251 -10.08 38.72 26.18
CA ALA A 251 -11.37 39.33 26.38
C ALA A 251 -11.15 40.84 26.61
N GLY A 252 -11.53 41.69 25.63
CA GLY A 252 -11.68 43.12 25.85
C GLY A 252 -10.84 44.08 25.00
N GLU A 253 -10.03 43.66 24.01
CA GLU A 253 -9.27 44.65 23.23
C GLU A 253 -9.96 44.96 21.88
N LYS A 254 -10.35 46.24 21.75
CA LYS A 254 -10.84 46.86 20.51
C LYS A 254 -9.73 46.83 19.44
N PHE A 255 -10.09 46.52 18.22
CA PHE A 255 -9.25 46.63 17.03
C PHE A 255 -8.57 47.99 16.96
N SER A 256 -7.27 48.06 17.22
CA SER A 256 -6.39 49.14 16.81
C SER A 256 -5.36 48.53 15.85
N ALA A 257 -5.13 49.22 14.75
CA ALA A 257 -4.16 48.83 13.75
C ALA A 257 -2.78 48.70 14.42
N ALA A 258 -2.40 47.48 14.72
CA ALA A 258 -1.20 47.19 15.50
C ALA A 258 0.05 47.24 14.63
N LYS A 259 0.97 48.09 15.07
CA LYS A 259 2.36 48.14 14.64
C LYS A 259 3.09 46.80 14.89
N ASP A 260 4.18 46.59 14.16
CA ASP A 260 5.03 45.40 14.08
C ASP A 260 5.48 44.70 15.40
N GLU A 261 5.12 45.18 16.54
CA GLU A 261 5.50 44.60 17.86
C GLU A 261 4.67 43.40 18.31
N ASP A 262 3.59 43.04 17.59
CA ASP A 262 2.64 41.99 18.02
C ASP A 262 2.98 40.55 17.52
N LYS A 263 4.17 40.38 16.91
CA LYS A 263 4.66 39.06 16.46
C LYS A 263 4.92 38.06 17.62
N SER A 264 5.03 38.56 18.85
CA SER A 264 5.31 37.74 20.07
C SER A 264 4.07 37.05 20.66
N ARG A 265 2.85 37.42 20.21
CA ARG A 265 1.58 36.93 20.80
C ARG A 265 1.01 35.66 20.16
N TRP A 266 1.64 35.12 19.15
CA TRP A 266 1.13 33.92 18.46
C TRP A 266 1.83 32.68 19.02
N SER A 267 1.10 31.82 19.71
CA SER A 267 1.54 30.46 20.04
C SER A 267 0.61 29.46 19.35
N ALA A 268 1.18 28.38 18.84
CA ALA A 268 0.38 27.22 18.46
C ALA A 268 -0.36 26.70 19.71
N ASP A 269 -1.62 26.36 19.54
CA ASP A 269 -2.43 25.75 20.61
C ASP A 269 -2.42 24.21 20.51
N PHE A 270 -1.41 23.67 19.80
CA PHE A 270 -1.11 22.26 19.64
C PHE A 270 0.39 22.02 19.87
N GLU A 271 0.73 20.81 20.24
CA GLU A 271 2.09 20.39 20.58
C GLU A 271 2.86 19.89 19.36
N ALA A 272 2.12 19.32 18.39
CA ALA A 272 2.73 18.71 17.21
C ALA A 272 1.94 18.97 15.93
N LEU A 273 2.68 19.03 14.80
CA LEU A 273 2.15 19.19 13.46
C LEU A 273 2.57 17.99 12.60
N PHE A 274 1.58 17.27 12.07
CA PHE A 274 1.76 16.19 11.11
C PHE A 274 1.64 16.73 9.68
N ILE A 275 2.66 16.46 8.85
CA ILE A 275 2.74 16.93 7.47
C ILE A 275 2.99 15.73 6.53
N PRO A 276 1.95 15.06 6.01
CA PRO A 276 2.08 13.93 5.11
C PRO A 276 2.29 14.38 3.66
N ASP A 277 3.47 14.87 3.34
CA ASP A 277 3.85 15.26 1.97
C ASP A 277 5.31 14.91 1.68
N SER A 278 5.73 15.11 0.45
CA SER A 278 7.09 14.88 -0.04
C SER A 278 8.12 15.77 0.66
N ALA A 279 9.36 15.29 0.75
CA ALA A 279 10.48 16.05 1.27
C ALA A 279 10.60 17.45 0.65
N PHE A 280 10.38 17.56 -0.67
CA PHE A 280 10.42 18.84 -1.39
C PHE A 280 9.40 19.84 -0.83
N ARG A 281 8.16 19.40 -0.63
CA ARG A 281 7.07 20.24 -0.14
C ARG A 281 7.28 20.62 1.33
N VAL A 282 7.68 19.64 2.12
CA VAL A 282 7.96 19.83 3.55
C VAL A 282 9.03 20.89 3.80
N LYS A 283 10.09 20.91 3.01
CA LYS A 283 11.13 21.96 3.09
C LYS A 283 10.56 23.36 2.89
N MET A 284 9.64 23.56 1.95
CA MET A 284 8.99 24.85 1.72
C MET A 284 8.06 25.22 2.87
N ILE A 285 7.29 24.24 3.37
CA ILE A 285 6.36 24.47 4.48
C ILE A 285 7.13 24.84 5.76
N THR A 286 8.18 24.10 6.10
CA THR A 286 8.93 24.32 7.35
C THR A 286 9.70 25.65 7.33
N ALA A 287 10.24 26.07 6.21
CA ALA A 287 10.82 27.41 6.06
C ALA A 287 9.78 28.51 6.28
N GLN A 288 8.55 28.35 5.77
CA GLN A 288 7.47 29.32 6.00
C GLN A 288 6.91 29.25 7.43
N LEU A 289 6.83 28.07 8.05
CA LEU A 289 6.50 27.97 9.48
C LEU A 289 7.47 28.81 10.32
N ALA A 290 8.77 28.71 10.06
CA ALA A 290 9.79 29.51 10.74
C ALA A 290 9.64 31.01 10.47
N PHE A 291 9.38 31.40 9.20
CA PHE A 291 9.14 32.79 8.79
C PHE A 291 7.94 33.41 9.51
N TYR A 292 6.84 32.64 9.66
CA TYR A 292 5.65 33.06 10.40
C TYR A 292 5.74 32.81 11.91
N ASN A 293 6.95 32.53 12.42
CA ASN A 293 7.25 32.36 13.84
C ASN A 293 6.44 31.26 14.53
N VAL A 294 6.12 30.17 13.82
CA VAL A 294 5.59 28.93 14.43
C VAL A 294 6.78 28.16 15.00
N ARG A 295 6.94 28.22 16.32
CA ARG A 295 8.06 27.60 17.04
C ARG A 295 7.57 26.73 18.20
N GLY A 296 8.42 25.82 18.65
CA GLY A 296 8.10 24.90 19.77
C GLY A 296 7.06 23.84 19.44
N VAL A 297 6.82 23.60 18.15
CA VAL A 297 5.91 22.57 17.65
C VAL A 297 6.74 21.40 17.16
N GLN A 298 6.43 20.20 17.65
CA GLN A 298 7.05 18.98 17.18
C GLN A 298 6.56 18.64 15.77
N LEU A 299 7.48 18.43 14.83
CA LEU A 299 7.11 18.05 13.45
C LEU A 299 7.12 16.54 13.30
N PHE A 300 6.08 16.03 12.62
CA PHE A 300 5.93 14.63 12.27
C PHE A 300 5.69 14.45 10.77
N GLY A 301 6.35 13.46 10.19
CA GLY A 301 6.25 13.12 8.77
C GLY A 301 6.08 11.63 8.50
N THR A 302 6.09 11.29 7.22
CA THR A 302 5.94 9.94 6.71
C THR A 302 7.22 9.48 6.02
N SER A 303 7.21 8.26 5.47
CA SER A 303 8.33 7.71 4.69
C SER A 303 8.67 8.53 3.43
N LEU A 304 7.82 9.47 3.01
CA LEU A 304 8.10 10.42 1.92
C LEU A 304 9.16 11.47 2.30
N TRP A 305 9.45 11.60 3.60
CA TRP A 305 10.53 12.47 4.08
C TRP A 305 11.90 11.81 3.93
N HIS A 306 11.95 10.49 3.91
CA HIS A 306 13.22 9.74 3.88
C HIS A 306 13.86 9.78 2.48
N THR A 307 14.42 10.91 2.12
CA THR A 307 15.15 11.14 0.87
C THR A 307 16.49 11.81 1.14
N PRO A 308 17.51 11.59 0.29
CA PRO A 308 18.81 12.25 0.42
C PRO A 308 18.74 13.78 0.39
N ASP A 309 17.69 14.31 -0.20
CA ASP A 309 17.51 15.76 -0.38
C ASP A 309 16.76 16.43 0.78
N LEU A 310 16.21 15.67 1.73
CA LEU A 310 15.42 16.24 2.84
C LEU A 310 16.19 17.33 3.59
N LEU A 311 17.42 17.04 3.94
CA LEU A 311 18.23 17.93 4.78
C LEU A 311 18.97 19.03 4.00
N LYS A 312 19.06 18.93 2.68
CA LYS A 312 19.73 19.96 1.89
C LYS A 312 19.11 21.34 2.07
N ASN A 313 19.83 22.27 2.69
CA ASN A 313 19.41 23.64 2.98
C ASN A 313 18.14 23.76 3.86
N SER A 314 17.84 22.76 4.68
CA SER A 314 16.64 22.73 5.53
C SER A 314 16.91 22.18 6.92
N GLU A 315 18.15 21.88 7.27
CA GLU A 315 18.53 21.25 8.54
C GLU A 315 17.96 22.03 9.74
N ALA A 316 18.14 23.34 9.75
CA ALA A 316 17.68 24.20 10.85
C ALA A 316 16.15 24.25 11.03
N TYR A 317 15.38 23.97 9.97
CA TYR A 317 13.91 23.99 10.00
C TYR A 317 13.30 22.65 10.37
N LEU A 318 14.07 21.57 10.23
CA LEU A 318 13.65 20.21 10.50
C LEU A 318 14.28 19.62 11.77
N GLU A 319 15.11 20.40 12.46
CA GLU A 319 15.77 19.95 13.71
C GLU A 319 14.72 19.46 14.73
N GLY A 320 14.93 18.28 15.27
CA GLY A 320 14.01 17.61 16.18
C GLY A 320 12.79 16.95 15.53
N ALA A 321 12.60 17.04 14.22
CA ALA A 321 11.47 16.41 13.54
C ALA A 321 11.57 14.88 13.52
N PHE A 322 10.41 14.20 13.51
CA PHE A 322 10.30 12.74 13.46
C PHE A 322 9.55 12.28 12.20
N PHE A 323 9.93 11.13 11.69
CA PHE A 323 9.22 10.47 10.60
C PHE A 323 9.40 8.95 10.63
N THR A 324 8.64 8.22 9.82
CA THR A 324 8.70 6.76 9.76
C THR A 324 9.22 6.26 8.43
N ASP A 325 9.88 5.10 8.40
CA ASP A 325 10.10 4.32 7.18
C ASP A 325 10.20 2.83 7.48
N SER A 326 10.29 2.02 6.42
CA SER A 326 10.37 0.56 6.49
C SER A 326 11.79 0.01 6.34
N PHE A 327 12.78 0.83 6.00
CA PHE A 327 14.16 0.42 5.76
C PHE A 327 15.15 1.50 6.20
N TRP A 328 16.27 1.06 6.77
CA TRP A 328 17.38 1.92 7.17
C TRP A 328 18.71 1.26 6.80
N ALA A 329 19.40 1.80 5.79
CA ALA A 329 20.64 1.25 5.28
C ALA A 329 21.82 1.37 6.28
N ASP A 330 21.73 2.28 7.26
CA ASP A 330 22.72 2.42 8.35
C ASP A 330 22.32 1.65 9.62
N SER A 331 21.35 0.75 9.53
CA SER A 331 20.95 -0.11 10.64
C SER A 331 22.08 -1.03 11.06
N PHE A 332 22.26 -1.20 12.38
CA PHE A 332 23.22 -2.15 12.95
C PHE A 332 22.75 -3.60 12.94
N ARG A 333 21.59 -3.92 12.36
CA ARG A 333 21.12 -5.30 12.21
C ARG A 333 22.05 -6.06 11.26
N PRO A 334 22.63 -7.22 11.67
CA PRO A 334 23.61 -7.91 10.84
C PRO A 334 23.14 -8.19 9.42
N ARG A 335 21.91 -8.70 9.25
CA ARG A 335 21.34 -8.98 7.92
C ARG A 335 21.23 -7.74 7.04
N THR A 336 20.90 -6.60 7.62
CA THR A 336 20.82 -5.32 6.89
C THR A 336 22.23 -4.88 6.47
N THR A 337 23.21 -4.98 7.39
CA THR A 337 24.60 -4.62 7.11
C THR A 337 25.18 -5.47 5.99
N ASP A 338 24.99 -6.80 6.06
CA ASP A 338 25.46 -7.75 5.04
C ASP A 338 24.84 -7.41 3.68
N PHE A 339 23.51 -7.23 3.64
CA PHE A 339 22.79 -6.83 2.42
C PHE A 339 23.32 -5.52 1.83
N VAL A 340 23.56 -4.50 2.64
CA VAL A 340 24.08 -3.21 2.16
C VAL A 340 25.48 -3.37 1.56
N VAL A 341 26.34 -4.19 2.15
CA VAL A 341 27.68 -4.48 1.62
C VAL A 341 27.57 -5.23 0.30
N ASP A 342 26.82 -6.33 0.24
CA ASP A 342 26.68 -7.18 -0.94
C ASP A 342 26.05 -6.40 -2.09
N TYR A 343 24.96 -5.67 -1.81
CA TYR A 343 24.26 -4.88 -2.81
C TYR A 343 25.14 -3.76 -3.38
N SER A 344 25.86 -3.04 -2.50
CA SER A 344 26.74 -1.95 -2.92
C SER A 344 27.92 -2.47 -3.74
N SER A 345 28.44 -3.66 -3.40
CA SER A 345 29.50 -4.32 -4.15
C SER A 345 29.05 -4.77 -5.53
N ALA A 346 27.81 -5.30 -5.62
CA ALA A 346 27.26 -5.81 -6.88
C ALA A 346 26.86 -4.70 -7.85
N TYR A 347 26.31 -3.60 -7.33
CA TYR A 347 25.67 -2.58 -8.17
C TYR A 347 26.28 -1.17 -8.07
N GLY A 348 27.30 -0.97 -7.25
CA GLY A 348 28.04 0.31 -7.14
C GLY A 348 27.21 1.44 -6.49
N ARG A 349 26.09 1.14 -5.84
CA ARG A 349 25.21 2.11 -5.15
C ARG A 349 24.67 1.54 -3.85
N ARG A 350 24.34 2.39 -2.92
CA ARG A 350 23.64 1.96 -1.68
C ARG A 350 22.21 1.52 -1.99
N PRO A 351 21.71 0.47 -1.32
CA PRO A 351 20.31 0.07 -1.47
C PRO A 351 19.37 1.08 -0.83
N GLU A 352 18.22 1.23 -1.46
CA GLU A 352 17.08 1.99 -0.98
C GLU A 352 15.95 1.06 -0.50
N LYS A 353 14.85 1.63 -0.05
CA LYS A 353 13.68 0.89 0.44
C LYS A 353 13.15 -0.15 -0.57
N ILE A 354 13.05 0.23 -1.84
CA ILE A 354 12.53 -0.69 -2.87
C ILE A 354 13.45 -1.90 -3.08
N ASP A 355 14.76 -1.70 -3.00
CA ASP A 355 15.74 -2.77 -3.09
C ASP A 355 15.57 -3.77 -1.95
N ALA A 356 15.46 -3.26 -0.73
CA ALA A 356 15.29 -4.11 0.47
C ALA A 356 13.98 -4.89 0.45
N LEU A 357 12.87 -4.26 0.04
CA LEU A 357 11.57 -4.93 -0.05
C LEU A 357 11.56 -6.01 -1.13
N ALA A 358 12.11 -5.74 -2.31
CA ALA A 358 12.19 -6.72 -3.39
C ALA A 358 13.11 -7.89 -3.04
N TYR A 359 14.26 -7.60 -2.41
CA TYR A 359 15.19 -8.61 -1.89
C TYR A 359 14.51 -9.53 -0.87
N ASP A 360 13.87 -8.97 0.15
CA ASP A 360 13.18 -9.72 1.20
C ASP A 360 12.04 -10.55 0.62
N THR A 361 11.27 -9.98 -0.32
CA THR A 361 10.17 -10.70 -0.96
C THR A 361 10.66 -11.93 -1.70
N MET A 362 11.75 -11.81 -2.47
CA MET A 362 12.31 -12.94 -3.19
C MET A 362 12.93 -13.97 -2.23
N LYS A 363 13.68 -13.55 -1.21
CA LYS A 363 14.21 -14.48 -0.20
C LYS A 363 13.11 -15.27 0.50
N LEU A 364 11.98 -14.61 0.81
CA LEU A 364 10.80 -15.27 1.38
C LEU A 364 10.20 -16.29 0.40
N VAL A 365 10.02 -15.91 -0.86
CA VAL A 365 9.49 -16.81 -1.91
C VAL A 365 10.38 -18.03 -2.06
N LEU A 366 11.68 -17.84 -2.17
CA LEU A 366 12.65 -18.94 -2.33
C LEU A 366 12.68 -19.84 -1.09
N GLY A 367 12.65 -19.26 0.11
CA GLY A 367 12.60 -20.03 1.35
C GLY A 367 11.35 -20.92 1.45
N ILE A 368 10.19 -20.45 0.97
CA ILE A 368 8.98 -21.29 0.88
C ILE A 368 9.17 -22.43 -0.13
N LEU A 369 9.83 -22.17 -1.25
CA LEU A 369 10.05 -23.17 -2.32
C LEU A 369 11.13 -24.20 -1.99
N GLU A 370 11.94 -24.00 -0.93
CA GLU A 370 12.83 -25.01 -0.41
C GLU A 370 12.07 -26.24 0.14
N ASP A 371 10.82 -26.03 0.62
CA ASP A 371 9.95 -27.16 1.01
C ASP A 371 9.51 -27.96 -0.23
N PRO A 372 9.92 -29.23 -0.36
CA PRO A 372 9.58 -30.08 -1.50
C PRO A 372 8.08 -30.37 -1.63
N HIS A 373 7.30 -30.16 -0.57
CA HIS A 373 5.84 -30.38 -0.57
C HIS A 373 5.08 -29.20 -1.21
N VAL A 374 5.72 -28.04 -1.42
CA VAL A 374 5.12 -26.91 -2.13
C VAL A 374 5.23 -27.15 -3.63
N THR A 375 4.21 -27.78 -4.24
CA THR A 375 4.19 -28.18 -5.65
C THR A 375 3.14 -27.43 -6.47
N SER A 376 2.20 -26.76 -5.81
CA SER A 376 1.10 -26.03 -6.43
C SER A 376 1.00 -24.59 -5.93
N ARG A 377 0.33 -23.73 -6.70
CA ARG A 377 0.02 -22.35 -6.32
C ARG A 377 -0.76 -22.27 -5.00
N ARG A 378 -1.66 -23.21 -4.77
CA ARG A 378 -2.45 -23.28 -3.53
C ARG A 378 -1.60 -23.63 -2.32
N GLU A 379 -0.68 -24.56 -2.44
CA GLU A 379 0.26 -24.89 -1.38
C GLU A 379 1.18 -23.71 -1.09
N PHE A 380 1.74 -23.09 -2.13
CA PHE A 380 2.55 -21.88 -1.97
C PHE A 380 1.77 -20.76 -1.25
N MET A 381 0.54 -20.47 -1.67
CA MET A 381 -0.33 -19.47 -1.02
C MET A 381 -0.54 -19.77 0.46
N ARG A 382 -0.78 -21.04 0.81
CA ARG A 382 -0.95 -21.46 2.23
C ARG A 382 0.33 -21.29 3.03
N SER A 383 1.47 -21.68 2.49
CA SER A 383 2.78 -21.49 3.13
C SER A 383 3.10 -20.02 3.31
N LEU A 384 2.78 -19.18 2.33
CA LEU A 384 2.94 -17.74 2.42
C LEU A 384 2.05 -17.14 3.52
N LEU A 385 0.79 -17.56 3.61
CA LEU A 385 -0.14 -17.13 4.66
C LEU A 385 0.33 -17.57 6.06
N ALA A 386 0.97 -18.73 6.16
CA ALA A 386 1.52 -19.27 7.42
C ALA A 386 2.88 -18.68 7.81
N THR A 387 3.41 -17.74 7.03
CA THR A 387 4.70 -17.12 7.33
C THR A 387 4.62 -16.32 8.63
N GLU A 388 5.44 -16.69 9.60
CA GLU A 388 5.59 -15.98 10.87
C GLU A 388 7.06 -15.60 11.07
N ASN A 389 7.30 -14.34 11.40
CA ASN A 389 8.59 -13.79 11.80
C ASN A 389 9.77 -14.13 10.86
N PHE A 390 9.52 -14.14 9.54
CA PHE A 390 10.61 -14.23 8.57
C PHE A 390 11.54 -13.03 8.75
N GLN A 391 12.82 -13.30 8.96
CA GLN A 391 13.82 -12.26 9.24
C GLN A 391 14.39 -11.71 7.95
N GLY A 392 13.85 -10.57 7.49
CA GLY A 392 14.32 -9.83 6.33
C GLY A 392 15.37 -8.76 6.67
N VAL A 393 15.91 -8.15 5.63
CA VAL A 393 16.85 -7.01 5.73
C VAL A 393 16.11 -5.70 6.06
N ALA A 394 14.82 -5.62 5.72
CA ALA A 394 13.91 -4.53 6.08
C ALA A 394 13.07 -4.88 7.33
N GLY A 395 13.55 -5.78 8.19
CA GLY A 395 12.87 -6.22 9.42
C GLY A 395 12.05 -7.49 9.26
N GLY A 396 11.36 -7.88 10.33
CA GLY A 396 10.52 -9.08 10.36
C GLY A 396 9.30 -8.96 9.45
N ILE A 397 8.89 -10.10 8.88
CA ILE A 397 7.71 -10.23 8.02
C ILE A 397 6.84 -11.35 8.57
N SER A 398 5.59 -11.05 8.86
CA SER A 398 4.57 -12.04 9.18
C SER A 398 3.30 -11.70 8.40
N PHE A 399 2.61 -12.72 7.90
CA PHE A 399 1.31 -12.51 7.28
C PHE A 399 0.20 -12.97 8.24
N GLY A 400 -0.81 -12.13 8.38
CA GLY A 400 -2.04 -12.48 9.10
C GLY A 400 -3.19 -12.78 8.15
N GLY A 401 -4.38 -13.01 8.71
CA GLY A 401 -5.58 -13.32 7.93
C GLY A 401 -5.95 -12.27 6.87
N ASN A 402 -5.48 -11.03 7.01
CA ASN A 402 -5.65 -9.97 6.00
C ASN A 402 -4.59 -9.99 4.88
N ARG A 403 -3.60 -10.88 4.93
CA ARG A 403 -2.53 -11.04 3.93
C ARG A 403 -1.68 -9.80 3.67
N VAL A 404 -1.72 -8.84 4.57
CA VAL A 404 -0.82 -7.68 4.60
C VAL A 404 0.36 -8.01 5.52
N ALA A 405 1.57 -7.81 5.06
CA ALA A 405 2.75 -8.03 5.88
C ALA A 405 2.70 -7.15 7.13
N GLN A 406 2.77 -7.78 8.29
CA GLN A 406 2.99 -7.06 9.53
C GLN A 406 4.46 -6.65 9.57
N LYS A 407 4.70 -5.35 9.54
CA LYS A 407 6.04 -4.76 9.54
C LYS A 407 6.21 -3.83 10.72
N GLU A 408 7.38 -3.90 11.32
CA GLU A 408 7.80 -2.89 12.27
C GLU A 408 8.31 -1.66 11.50
N ALA A 409 7.71 -0.50 11.74
CA ALA A 409 8.20 0.75 11.20
C ALA A 409 9.40 1.24 12.03
N PHE A 410 10.44 1.69 11.36
CA PHE A 410 11.48 2.50 11.99
C PHE A 410 10.93 3.91 12.27
N ILE A 411 11.36 4.49 13.38
CA ILE A 411 11.12 5.90 13.69
C ILE A 411 12.46 6.60 13.66
N PHE A 412 12.51 7.67 12.88
CA PHE A 412 13.70 8.51 12.72
C PHE A 412 13.49 9.87 13.35
N ARG A 413 14.57 10.41 13.87
CA ARG A 413 14.68 11.78 14.32
C ARG A 413 15.73 12.51 13.49
N ILE A 414 15.47 13.76 13.19
CA ILE A 414 16.48 14.67 12.66
C ILE A 414 17.16 15.35 13.85
N GLN A 415 18.46 15.15 13.98
CA GLN A 415 19.26 15.73 15.05
C GLN A 415 20.66 16.11 14.54
N ASP A 416 21.11 17.33 14.85
CA ASP A 416 22.41 17.86 14.44
C ASP A 416 22.64 17.74 12.92
N GLY A 417 21.59 18.00 12.12
CA GLY A 417 21.61 17.90 10.67
C GLY A 417 21.77 16.47 10.12
N LYS A 418 21.47 15.45 10.91
CA LYS A 418 21.51 14.03 10.53
C LYS A 418 20.19 13.33 10.81
N ILE A 419 19.94 12.25 10.07
CA ILE A 419 18.85 11.34 10.33
C ILE A 419 19.38 10.23 11.25
N GLU A 420 18.72 10.02 12.38
CA GLU A 420 19.07 9.00 13.35
C GLU A 420 17.85 8.10 13.63
N GLN A 421 18.08 6.80 13.73
CA GLN A 421 17.06 5.87 14.15
C GLN A 421 16.87 5.98 15.67
N VAL A 422 15.65 6.20 16.13
CA VAL A 422 15.31 6.26 17.57
C VAL A 422 14.49 5.07 18.03
N LYS A 423 13.94 4.32 17.09
CA LYS A 423 13.25 3.06 17.31
C LYS A 423 13.26 2.19 16.04
#